data_ce9c5cd777e2f05ab0de10a49191cbe7
#
_entry.id   ce9c5cd777e2f05ab0de10a49191cbe7
#
_cell.length_a   1.000
_cell.length_b   1.000
_cell.length_c   1.000
_cell.angle_alpha   90.00
_cell.angle_beta   90.00
_cell.angle_gamma   90.00
#
_symmetry.space_group_name_H-M   'P 1'
#
loop_
_entity.id
_entity.type
_entity.pdbx_description
1 polymer ?
#
loop_
_entity_poly.entity_id
_entity_poly.type
_entity_poly.pdbx_seq_one_letter_code
_entity_poly.pdbx_strand_id
1 'polypeptide(L)'
;MVNSKSENWIFITLPLVNCATASNAEIGFCNCKTCHENEGDCDFHDECQDGLFCGSKNCPDHLGFHSEFDCCYAPTVGDENFCTTDNPCGIDEGDCDSSNECQTNLFCDIANSCPAYNGFASDMNCCSIISGCKFY
;
A
#
# COMPACT_ATOMS: atom_id res chain seq x y z
N MET A 1 -12.04 -51.61 15.71
CA MET A 1 -12.58 -50.50 16.51
C MET A 1 -11.75 -49.28 16.16
N VAL A 2 -12.26 -48.41 15.34
CA VAL A 2 -11.57 -47.19 14.90
C VAL A 2 -12.13 -46.05 15.74
N ASN A 3 -11.25 -45.45 16.56
CA ASN A 3 -11.62 -44.37 17.46
C ASN A 3 -11.59 -43.06 16.67
N SER A 4 -12.76 -42.57 16.26
CA SER A 4 -12.95 -41.28 15.64
C SER A 4 -12.82 -40.20 16.71
N LYS A 5 -11.68 -39.48 16.73
CA LYS A 5 -11.56 -38.23 17.47
C LYS A 5 -12.31 -37.16 16.67
N SER A 6 -13.45 -36.73 17.17
CA SER A 6 -14.12 -35.55 16.68
C SER A 6 -13.27 -34.32 17.08
N GLU A 7 -12.59 -33.70 16.12
CA GLU A 7 -11.95 -32.43 16.33
C GLU A 7 -13.06 -31.36 16.42
N ASN A 8 -13.27 -30.86 17.62
CA ASN A 8 -14.13 -29.69 17.85
C ASN A 8 -13.42 -28.44 17.34
N TRP A 9 -13.71 -28.06 16.11
CA TRP A 9 -13.33 -26.73 15.60
C TRP A 9 -14.17 -25.68 16.31
N ILE A 10 -13.55 -24.95 17.23
CA ILE A 10 -14.14 -23.75 17.80
C ILE A 10 -14.03 -22.67 16.71
N PHE A 11 -15.12 -22.44 16.00
CA PHE A 11 -15.27 -21.25 15.17
C PHE A 11 -15.35 -20.06 16.13
N ILE A 12 -14.24 -19.34 16.30
CA ILE A 12 -14.26 -18.02 16.90
C ILE A 12 -14.92 -17.12 15.85
N THR A 13 -16.22 -16.94 15.97
CA THR A 13 -16.90 -15.87 15.22
C THR A 13 -16.45 -14.55 15.84
N LEU A 14 -15.50 -13.89 15.17
CA LEU A 14 -15.22 -12.49 15.47
C LEU A 14 -16.54 -11.71 15.40
N PRO A 15 -16.81 -10.79 16.35
CA PRO A 15 -18.01 -9.99 16.29
C PRO A 15 -18.03 -9.29 14.93
N LEU A 16 -19.11 -9.51 14.15
CA LEU A 16 -19.35 -8.77 12.93
C LEU A 16 -19.42 -7.29 13.28
N VAL A 17 -18.57 -6.49 12.70
CA VAL A 17 -18.61 -5.04 12.86
C VAL A 17 -20.00 -4.56 12.44
N ASN A 18 -20.67 -3.82 13.32
CA ASN A 18 -21.96 -3.26 13.00
C ASN A 18 -21.77 -1.97 12.18
N CYS A 19 -21.75 -2.13 10.87
CA CYS A 19 -21.51 -1.04 9.92
C CYS A 19 -22.44 0.18 10.06
N ALA A 20 -23.60 0.00 10.69
CA ALA A 20 -24.52 1.12 10.92
C ALA A 20 -24.08 2.05 12.06
N THR A 21 -23.21 1.58 12.95
CA THR A 21 -22.74 2.31 14.14
C THR A 21 -21.22 2.40 14.25
N ALA A 22 -20.50 1.75 13.33
CA ALA A 22 -19.04 1.77 13.32
C ALA A 22 -18.50 3.19 13.14
N SER A 23 -17.48 3.53 13.91
CA SER A 23 -16.73 4.77 13.77
C SER A 23 -15.38 4.48 13.10
N ASN A 24 -14.78 5.48 12.49
CA ASN A 24 -13.48 5.36 11.81
C ASN A 24 -12.30 5.02 12.75
N ALA A 25 -12.54 4.89 14.03
CA ALA A 25 -11.59 4.43 15.05
C ALA A 25 -11.91 3.02 15.59
N GLU A 26 -12.71 2.24 14.88
CA GLU A 26 -13.05 0.85 15.24
C GLU A 26 -12.36 -0.13 14.30
N ILE A 27 -11.93 -1.28 14.84
CA ILE A 27 -11.32 -2.36 14.08
C ILE A 27 -12.27 -2.83 12.97
N GLY A 28 -11.76 -2.89 11.73
CA GLY A 28 -12.52 -3.33 10.57
C GLY A 28 -13.55 -2.31 10.07
N PHE A 29 -13.40 -1.04 10.37
CA PHE A 29 -14.29 0.01 9.88
C PHE A 29 -14.37 0.06 8.35
N CYS A 30 -13.23 -0.10 7.66
CA CYS A 30 -13.16 -0.10 6.21
C CYS A 30 -13.80 -1.34 5.56
N ASN A 31 -14.02 -2.43 6.28
CA ASN A 31 -14.83 -3.57 5.83
C ASN A 31 -16.31 -3.21 5.62
N CYS A 32 -16.76 -2.10 6.18
CA CYS A 32 -18.15 -1.64 6.08
C CYS A 32 -18.39 -0.68 4.92
N LYS A 33 -17.36 0.03 4.50
CA LYS A 33 -17.38 1.01 3.41
C LYS A 33 -15.96 1.20 2.89
N THR A 34 -15.84 1.67 1.67
CA THR A 34 -14.56 2.13 1.13
C THR A 34 -14.07 3.35 1.92
N CYS A 35 -12.88 3.26 2.49
CA CYS A 35 -12.32 4.31 3.32
C CYS A 35 -11.64 5.41 2.51
N HIS A 36 -11.78 6.64 3.02
CA HIS A 36 -11.07 7.81 2.53
C HIS A 36 -9.66 7.91 3.13
N GLU A 37 -8.89 8.88 2.63
CA GLU A 37 -7.58 9.19 3.20
C GLU A 37 -7.68 9.52 4.70
N ASN A 38 -6.78 8.92 5.48
CA ASN A 38 -6.74 8.99 6.93
C ASN A 38 -7.97 8.39 7.65
N GLU A 39 -8.77 7.60 6.96
CA GLU A 39 -9.75 6.72 7.60
C GLU A 39 -9.17 5.30 7.73
N GLY A 40 -9.49 4.58 8.77
CA GLY A 40 -9.05 3.22 9.05
C GLY A 40 -9.95 2.58 10.10
N ASP A 41 -9.84 1.34 10.43
CA ASP A 41 -8.80 0.34 10.20
C ASP A 41 -9.03 -0.43 8.90
N CYS A 42 -8.10 -0.37 7.96
CA CYS A 42 -8.11 -1.14 6.73
C CYS A 42 -7.19 -2.37 6.87
N ASP A 43 -7.59 -3.50 6.29
CA ASP A 43 -6.79 -4.72 6.20
C ASP A 43 -6.17 -4.90 4.80
N PHE A 44 -6.83 -4.37 3.77
CA PHE A 44 -6.44 -4.54 2.36
C PHE A 44 -6.59 -3.24 1.56
N HIS A 45 -5.84 -3.13 0.46
CA HIS A 45 -5.88 -1.94 -0.41
C HIS A 45 -7.24 -1.70 -1.06
N ASP A 46 -8.02 -2.75 -1.34
CA ASP A 46 -9.36 -2.66 -1.96
C ASP A 46 -10.44 -2.12 -0.99
N GLU A 47 -10.11 -1.97 0.28
CA GLU A 47 -10.93 -1.28 1.27
C GLU A 47 -10.76 0.23 1.24
N CYS A 48 -9.74 0.73 0.54
CA CYS A 48 -9.49 2.15 0.34
C CYS A 48 -10.10 2.65 -0.97
N GLN A 49 -10.41 3.94 -1.06
CA GLN A 49 -10.84 4.55 -2.31
C GLN A 49 -9.78 4.42 -3.41
N ASP A 50 -10.23 4.47 -4.65
CA ASP A 50 -9.34 4.42 -5.83
C ASP A 50 -8.18 5.42 -5.70
N GLY A 51 -6.96 4.92 -5.87
CA GLY A 51 -5.72 5.69 -5.75
C GLY A 51 -5.19 5.85 -4.32
N LEU A 52 -5.87 5.27 -3.31
CA LEU A 52 -5.35 5.17 -1.95
C LEU A 52 -4.87 3.74 -1.66
N PHE A 53 -3.95 3.61 -0.74
CA PHE A 53 -3.39 2.35 -0.27
C PHE A 53 -3.61 2.18 1.23
N CYS A 54 -3.79 0.95 1.68
CA CYS A 54 -3.80 0.62 3.09
C CYS A 54 -2.37 0.61 3.61
N GLY A 55 -2.06 1.51 4.52
CA GLY A 55 -0.75 1.56 5.17
C GLY A 55 -0.64 0.60 6.34
N SER A 56 0.49 0.61 7.02
CA SER A 56 0.67 -0.19 8.23
C SER A 56 1.02 0.72 9.39
N LYS A 57 0.18 0.74 10.43
CA LYS A 57 0.35 1.56 11.64
C LYS A 57 0.60 3.04 11.33
N ASN A 58 -0.07 3.52 10.32
CA ASN A 58 0.15 4.85 9.75
C ASN A 58 -0.96 5.86 10.07
N CYS A 59 -1.95 5.46 10.89
CA CYS A 59 -3.02 6.37 11.27
C CYS A 59 -2.49 7.56 12.07
N PRO A 60 -2.96 8.78 11.76
CA PRO A 60 -2.51 9.98 12.46
C PRO A 60 -2.95 10.00 13.92
N ASP A 61 -2.01 10.14 14.85
CA ASP A 61 -2.25 10.16 16.30
C ASP A 61 -3.27 11.23 16.74
N HIS A 62 -3.29 12.39 16.06
CA HIS A 62 -4.17 13.51 16.39
C HIS A 62 -5.64 13.26 16.08
N LEU A 63 -5.98 12.20 15.34
CA LEU A 63 -7.34 11.80 15.04
C LEU A 63 -7.92 10.83 16.08
N GLY A 64 -7.13 10.46 17.09
CA GLY A 64 -7.57 9.60 18.19
C GLY A 64 -7.57 8.11 17.85
N PHE A 65 -6.90 7.72 16.79
CA PHE A 65 -6.70 6.31 16.44
C PHE A 65 -5.74 5.62 17.41
N HIS A 66 -5.90 4.31 17.53
CA HIS A 66 -4.92 3.50 18.21
C HIS A 66 -3.65 3.37 17.34
N SER A 67 -2.46 3.38 17.94
CA SER A 67 -1.16 3.32 17.26
C SER A 67 -0.93 2.07 16.40
N GLU A 68 -1.82 1.07 16.51
CA GLU A 68 -1.75 -0.17 15.74
C GLU A 68 -2.68 -0.19 14.52
N PHE A 69 -3.43 0.91 14.28
CA PHE A 69 -4.39 0.96 13.17
C PHE A 69 -3.72 1.31 11.84
N ASP A 70 -4.23 0.68 10.80
CA ASP A 70 -3.83 0.84 9.42
C ASP A 70 -4.81 1.80 8.72
N CYS A 71 -4.35 2.94 8.23
CA CYS A 71 -5.19 3.92 7.55
C CYS A 71 -4.91 3.97 6.05
N CYS A 72 -5.96 4.29 5.31
CA CYS A 72 -5.83 4.59 3.90
C CYS A 72 -5.03 5.88 3.69
N TYR A 73 -4.07 5.87 2.79
CA TYR A 73 -3.21 7.02 2.49
C TYR A 73 -2.96 7.17 0.99
N ALA A 74 -2.70 8.41 0.54
CA ALA A 74 -2.24 8.67 -0.81
C ALA A 74 -0.71 8.49 -0.85
N PRO A 75 -0.17 7.59 -1.68
CA PRO A 75 1.27 7.41 -1.79
C PRO A 75 1.92 8.69 -2.35
N THR A 76 3.11 8.97 -1.89
CA THR A 76 3.93 10.09 -2.38
C THR A 76 5.17 9.56 -3.09
N VAL A 77 5.81 10.41 -3.90
CA VAL A 77 7.05 10.05 -4.61
C VAL A 77 8.07 9.47 -3.62
N GLY A 78 8.54 8.25 -3.90
CA GLY A 78 9.44 7.51 -3.01
C GLY A 78 8.76 6.55 -2.05
N ASP A 79 7.43 6.42 -2.13
CA ASP A 79 6.69 5.34 -1.46
C ASP A 79 6.67 4.09 -2.35
N GLU A 80 6.76 2.91 -1.76
CA GLU A 80 6.74 1.62 -2.48
C GLU A 80 5.49 1.41 -3.35
N ASN A 81 4.41 2.12 -3.06
CA ASN A 81 3.14 2.05 -3.80
C ASN A 81 2.91 3.26 -4.72
N PHE A 82 3.90 4.16 -4.87
CA PHE A 82 3.73 5.36 -5.70
C PHE A 82 3.76 5.04 -7.19
N CYS A 83 4.74 4.26 -7.64
CA CYS A 83 4.83 3.79 -9.02
C CYS A 83 3.98 2.53 -9.19
N THR A 84 3.01 2.56 -10.07
CA THR A 84 2.18 1.40 -10.40
C THR A 84 1.93 1.32 -11.91
N THR A 85 1.41 0.20 -12.39
CA THR A 85 1.02 0.07 -13.80
C THR A 85 -0.10 1.03 -14.20
N ASP A 86 -0.94 1.43 -13.25
CA ASP A 86 -2.05 2.37 -13.46
C ASP A 86 -1.62 3.84 -13.26
N ASN A 87 -0.54 4.06 -12.51
CA ASN A 87 0.09 5.36 -12.31
C ASN A 87 1.59 5.26 -12.58
N PRO A 88 2.03 5.16 -13.85
CA PRO A 88 3.43 4.94 -14.18
C PRO A 88 4.29 6.18 -13.92
N CYS A 89 5.42 5.96 -13.26
CA CYS A 89 6.36 7.00 -12.85
C CYS A 89 7.16 7.60 -14.01
N GLY A 90 7.47 8.88 -13.89
CA GLY A 90 8.35 9.62 -14.76
C GLY A 90 9.84 9.41 -14.45
N ILE A 91 10.71 10.16 -15.13
CA ILE A 91 12.16 10.13 -14.92
C ILE A 91 12.48 10.58 -13.49
N ASP A 92 13.36 9.85 -12.83
CA ASP A 92 13.81 10.12 -11.46
C ASP A 92 12.70 10.05 -10.40
N GLU A 93 11.53 9.50 -10.74
CA GLU A 93 10.49 9.15 -9.79
C GLU A 93 10.60 7.66 -9.41
N GLY A 94 10.30 7.33 -8.19
CA GLY A 94 10.39 5.97 -7.63
C GLY A 94 9.52 5.85 -6.37
N ASP A 95 9.36 4.69 -5.80
CA ASP A 95 10.04 3.41 -5.97
C ASP A 95 9.33 2.53 -6.99
N CYS A 96 10.03 2.03 -7.99
CA CYS A 96 9.49 1.09 -8.98
C CYS A 96 10.07 -0.32 -8.76
N ASP A 97 9.24 -1.34 -8.91
CA ASP A 97 9.62 -2.75 -8.87
C ASP A 97 9.90 -3.33 -10.26
N SER A 98 9.27 -2.76 -11.27
CA SER A 98 9.37 -3.23 -12.65
C SER A 98 9.23 -2.10 -13.66
N SER A 99 9.74 -2.34 -14.88
CA SER A 99 9.65 -1.34 -15.97
C SER A 99 8.23 -1.07 -16.45
N ASN A 100 7.26 -1.90 -16.09
CA ASN A 100 5.85 -1.66 -16.40
C ASN A 100 5.24 -0.52 -15.56
N GLU A 101 5.90 -0.16 -14.47
CA GLU A 101 5.53 0.92 -13.57
C GLU A 101 6.19 2.25 -13.97
N CYS A 102 6.94 2.25 -15.04
CA CYS A 102 7.55 3.44 -15.62
C CYS A 102 6.81 3.89 -16.89
N GLN A 103 6.81 5.19 -17.15
CA GLN A 103 6.26 5.74 -18.39
C GLN A 103 6.97 5.18 -19.62
N THR A 104 6.29 5.24 -20.77
CA THR A 104 6.80 4.72 -22.05
C THR A 104 8.22 5.21 -22.36
N ASN A 105 9.09 4.28 -22.73
CA ASN A 105 10.54 4.47 -22.99
C ASN A 105 11.40 4.71 -21.75
N LEU A 106 10.87 4.55 -20.56
CA LEU A 106 11.63 4.46 -19.33
C LEU A 106 11.73 3.01 -18.87
N PHE A 107 12.71 2.72 -18.04
CA PHE A 107 12.86 1.43 -17.38
C PHE A 107 13.14 1.64 -15.89
N CYS A 108 12.74 0.68 -15.08
CA CYS A 108 13.06 0.65 -13.67
C CYS A 108 14.52 0.23 -13.49
N ASP A 109 15.34 1.12 -12.97
CA ASP A 109 16.73 0.81 -12.66
C ASP A 109 16.86 0.26 -11.25
N ILE A 110 16.98 -1.06 -11.14
CA ILE A 110 17.05 -1.80 -9.88
C ILE A 110 18.41 -1.69 -9.16
N ALA A 111 19.26 -0.74 -9.56
CA ALA A 111 20.57 -0.54 -8.97
C ALA A 111 20.60 0.58 -7.91
N ASN A 112 19.48 0.85 -7.24
CA ASN A 112 19.34 1.95 -6.27
C ASN A 112 19.66 3.29 -6.92
N SER A 113 19.01 3.58 -8.02
CA SER A 113 19.38 4.64 -8.97
C SER A 113 18.70 5.98 -8.71
N CYS A 114 17.86 6.07 -7.67
CA CYS A 114 17.19 7.33 -7.37
C CYS A 114 18.18 8.43 -7.02
N PRO A 115 18.01 9.62 -7.58
CA PRO A 115 18.90 10.72 -7.27
C PRO A 115 18.82 11.15 -5.80
N ALA A 116 19.96 11.18 -5.12
CA ALA A 116 20.04 11.53 -3.70
C ALA A 116 19.49 12.93 -3.34
N TYR A 117 19.40 13.83 -4.32
CA TYR A 117 18.85 15.17 -4.11
C TYR A 117 17.33 15.23 -3.93
N ASN A 118 16.63 14.15 -4.30
CA ASN A 118 15.16 14.06 -4.15
C ASN A 118 14.73 13.61 -2.74
N GLY A 119 15.70 13.34 -1.84
CA GLY A 119 15.42 12.90 -0.47
C GLY A 119 14.99 11.44 -0.36
N PHE A 120 15.16 10.65 -1.41
CA PHE A 120 14.88 9.22 -1.42
C PHE A 120 15.84 8.45 -0.51
N ALA A 121 15.37 7.32 0.01
CA ALA A 121 16.21 6.35 0.65
C ALA A 121 17.23 5.76 -0.35
N SER A 122 18.38 5.32 0.13
CA SER A 122 19.50 4.86 -0.71
C SER A 122 19.25 3.53 -1.43
N ASP A 123 18.13 2.89 -1.15
CA ASP A 123 17.72 1.57 -1.66
C ASP A 123 16.53 1.64 -2.62
N MET A 124 16.09 2.84 -2.99
CA MET A 124 14.99 3.03 -3.92
C MET A 124 15.40 2.91 -5.38
N ASN A 125 14.52 2.34 -6.18
CA ASN A 125 14.66 2.18 -7.62
C ASN A 125 13.88 3.27 -8.35
N CYS A 126 14.51 3.98 -9.28
CA CYS A 126 13.83 5.02 -10.03
C CYS A 126 13.70 4.67 -11.51
N CYS A 127 12.65 5.22 -12.11
CA CYS A 127 12.48 5.16 -13.55
C CYS A 127 13.51 6.06 -14.24
N SER A 128 14.24 5.50 -15.18
CA SER A 128 15.30 6.20 -15.90
C SER A 128 15.31 5.88 -17.41
N ILE A 129 16.00 6.68 -18.20
CA ILE A 129 16.25 6.39 -19.61
C ILE A 129 17.40 5.38 -19.74
N ILE A 130 17.32 4.48 -20.71
CA ILE A 130 18.43 3.56 -21.01
C ILE A 130 19.65 4.37 -21.45
N SER A 131 20.59 4.58 -20.51
CA SER A 131 21.86 5.22 -20.79
C SER A 131 22.75 4.21 -21.54
N GLY A 132 22.66 4.11 -22.86
CA GLY A 132 23.55 3.20 -23.57
C GLY A 132 23.17 2.76 -24.98
N CYS A 133 21.96 2.98 -25.45
CA CYS A 133 21.67 2.82 -26.88
C CYS A 133 22.29 3.99 -27.67
N LYS A 134 23.61 3.90 -27.95
CA LYS A 134 24.19 4.66 -29.05
C LYS A 134 23.58 4.10 -30.32
N PHE A 135 22.63 4.78 -30.91
CA PHE A 135 22.25 4.51 -32.29
C PHE A 135 23.48 4.80 -33.17
N TYR A 136 24.07 3.76 -33.71
CA TYR A 136 25.09 3.84 -34.76
C TYR A 136 24.38 3.91 -36.12
#